data_c25c7823acd39981a073cdf4a9af58b0
#
_entry.id   c25c7823acd39981a073cdf4a9af58b0
#
_cell.length_a   1.000
_cell.length_b   1.000
_cell.length_c   1.000
_cell.angle_alpha   90.00
_cell.angle_beta   90.00
_cell.angle_gamma   90.00
#
_symmetry.space_group_name_H-M   'P 1'
#
loop_
_entity.id
_entity.type
_entity.pdbx_description
1 polymer ?
#
loop_
_entity_poly.entity_id
_entity_poly.type
_entity_poly.pdbx_seq_one_letter_code
_entity_poly.pdbx_strand_id
1 'polypeptide(L)'
;MTGTSGGDNVLAVAAPSDEDADPSVRPVEVHCHGLPGVDFSEFARLDLENVERECVREGVLSIPTLYLHRDRLTDLERFMRRYDGMRRAGRIPHVVGIALEGPLLASHGGTPAATVWAPTRTEWERLAKLGDLGLQYVVLSPDAFTPASDLHGQLHSEHPGFEWIVPTLLGHGVRPALGHFTRDDPLRSARQTADIVDIAWDSEWNGRGARVVTDHLFNDMPLTIRHAFRTSRAREKRQATLAAYDLPGWGLDTMDQIAGPVPATIMREAASGRIAACINFDGEHVDLAIATRAVQLIGTDHAMVMTDRCDSARLGGQELARGRENSLWYQQDGIVAAGSQPLAQQMKNAVGHGIAGAPLRDLVAGTAHRAFGIAPGLDGSAAGAAGSAHQVRTPGE
;
A
#
# COMPACT_ATOMS: atom_id res chain seq x y z
N MET A 1 7.99 0.97 -61.32
CA MET A 1 8.31 -0.43 -61.05
C MET A 1 8.20 -0.59 -59.54
N THR A 2 7.16 -1.26 -59.19
CA THR A 2 6.81 -1.96 -57.95
C THR A 2 7.26 -1.35 -56.63
N GLY A 3 6.35 -0.53 -56.07
CA GLY A 3 6.32 -0.20 -54.64
C GLY A 3 5.75 -1.37 -53.86
N THR A 4 6.39 -1.74 -52.75
CA THR A 4 5.83 -2.62 -51.73
C THR A 4 5.43 -1.76 -50.56
N SER A 5 4.12 -1.59 -50.36
CA SER A 5 3.50 -1.03 -49.19
C SER A 5 3.64 -2.02 -48.04
N GLY A 6 4.42 -1.65 -47.02
CA GLY A 6 4.41 -2.34 -45.73
C GLY A 6 3.14 -1.93 -44.96
N GLY A 7 2.21 -2.85 -44.86
CA GLY A 7 1.01 -2.65 -44.03
C GLY A 7 1.37 -2.76 -42.57
N ASP A 8 1.10 -1.68 -41.81
CA ASP A 8 1.11 -1.67 -40.36
C ASP A 8 -0.02 -2.58 -39.84
N ASN A 9 0.38 -3.74 -39.39
CA ASN A 9 -0.53 -4.69 -38.75
C ASN A 9 -0.75 -4.22 -37.29
N VAL A 10 -1.64 -3.24 -37.10
CA VAL A 10 -2.18 -2.91 -35.80
C VAL A 10 -3.09 -4.05 -35.39
N LEU A 11 -2.59 -4.95 -34.55
CA LEU A 11 -3.41 -5.94 -33.87
C LEU A 11 -4.49 -5.20 -33.05
N ALA A 12 -5.70 -5.19 -33.57
CA ALA A 12 -6.87 -4.77 -32.81
C ALA A 12 -7.03 -5.73 -31.63
N VAL A 13 -6.67 -5.29 -30.44
CA VAL A 13 -6.95 -6.00 -29.20
C VAL A 13 -8.45 -5.94 -28.99
N ALA A 14 -9.13 -7.07 -29.15
CA ALA A 14 -10.54 -7.22 -28.84
C ALA A 14 -10.79 -6.80 -27.38
N ALA A 15 -11.84 -6.02 -27.13
CA ALA A 15 -12.31 -5.73 -25.77
C ALA A 15 -12.55 -7.07 -25.05
N PRO A 16 -12.09 -7.23 -23.80
CA PRO A 16 -12.34 -8.45 -23.04
C PRO A 16 -13.83 -8.64 -22.87
N SER A 17 -14.34 -9.84 -23.16
CA SER A 17 -15.68 -10.24 -22.82
C SER A 17 -15.81 -10.35 -21.30
N ASP A 18 -16.90 -9.82 -20.73
CA ASP A 18 -17.21 -9.85 -19.28
C ASP A 18 -17.43 -11.26 -18.70
N GLU A 19 -17.25 -12.32 -19.49
CA GLU A 19 -17.63 -13.70 -19.13
C GLU A 19 -16.69 -14.43 -18.16
N ASP A 20 -15.48 -13.91 -17.86
CA ASP A 20 -14.51 -14.60 -16.98
C ASP A 20 -14.27 -13.90 -15.62
N ALA A 21 -15.07 -12.93 -15.26
CA ALA A 21 -14.96 -12.28 -13.97
C ALA A 21 -15.61 -13.16 -12.89
N ASP A 22 -14.81 -13.71 -11.97
CA ASP A 22 -15.34 -14.20 -10.71
C ASP A 22 -15.83 -12.98 -9.90
N PRO A 23 -17.15 -12.76 -9.80
CA PRO A 23 -17.70 -11.58 -9.12
C PRO A 23 -17.44 -11.58 -7.61
N SER A 24 -16.85 -12.66 -7.07
CA SER A 24 -16.56 -12.81 -5.64
C SER A 24 -15.26 -12.13 -5.20
N VAL A 25 -14.38 -11.67 -6.13
CA VAL A 25 -13.10 -11.06 -5.80
C VAL A 25 -13.15 -9.55 -6.06
N ARG A 26 -13.49 -8.80 -5.02
CA ARG A 26 -13.58 -7.33 -5.10
C ARG A 26 -12.20 -6.67 -5.08
N PRO A 27 -12.01 -5.53 -5.78
CA PRO A 27 -10.83 -4.69 -5.63
C PRO A 27 -10.61 -4.27 -4.17
N VAL A 28 -9.34 -4.15 -3.78
CA VAL A 28 -8.95 -3.79 -2.41
C VAL A 28 -8.21 -2.46 -2.42
N GLU A 29 -8.72 -1.49 -1.69
CA GLU A 29 -8.03 -0.24 -1.37
C GLU A 29 -7.07 -0.51 -0.22
N VAL A 30 -5.81 -0.80 -0.54
CA VAL A 30 -4.83 -1.33 0.44
C VAL A 30 -4.12 -0.25 1.24
N HIS A 31 -4.08 0.98 0.73
CA HIS A 31 -3.45 2.13 1.39
C HIS A 31 -4.15 3.41 0.96
N CYS A 32 -4.90 3.99 1.87
CA CYS A 32 -5.53 5.29 1.68
C CYS A 32 -5.84 5.96 3.02
N HIS A 33 -5.90 7.28 3.01
CA HIS A 33 -6.09 8.12 4.20
C HIS A 33 -7.50 8.70 4.30
N GLY A 34 -8.35 8.41 3.33
CA GLY A 34 -9.75 8.82 3.31
C GLY A 34 -10.51 8.31 2.11
N LEU A 35 -11.82 8.26 2.27
CA LEU A 35 -12.81 8.00 1.23
C LEU A 35 -13.69 9.24 1.09
N PRO A 36 -14.53 9.39 0.05
CA PRO A 36 -15.38 10.55 -0.10
C PRO A 36 -16.16 10.91 1.16
N GLY A 37 -15.89 12.11 1.71
CA GLY A 37 -16.50 12.58 2.95
C GLY A 37 -16.07 11.87 4.24
N VAL A 38 -15.03 11.03 4.19
CA VAL A 38 -14.52 10.30 5.36
C VAL A 38 -13.01 10.50 5.49
N ASP A 39 -12.57 11.16 6.54
CA ASP A 39 -11.17 11.35 6.91
C ASP A 39 -10.73 10.29 7.92
N PHE A 40 -9.68 9.52 7.59
CA PHE A 40 -9.15 8.46 8.47
C PHE A 40 -8.15 8.98 9.51
N SER A 41 -7.64 10.19 9.34
CA SER A 41 -6.62 10.75 10.24
C SER A 41 -7.13 10.98 11.66
N GLU A 42 -8.43 11.22 11.84
CA GLU A 42 -9.08 11.41 13.15
C GLU A 42 -9.75 10.11 13.66
N PHE A 43 -9.00 9.02 13.67
CA PHE A 43 -9.50 7.66 13.92
C PHE A 43 -10.33 7.50 15.22
N ALA A 44 -10.06 8.29 16.25
CA ALA A 44 -10.83 8.22 17.50
C ALA A 44 -12.33 8.56 17.31
N ARG A 45 -12.65 9.38 16.30
CA ARG A 45 -14.00 9.80 15.93
C ARG A 45 -14.49 9.17 14.61
N LEU A 46 -13.66 8.35 13.97
CA LEU A 46 -13.96 7.73 12.68
C LEU A 46 -15.23 6.89 12.77
N ASP A 47 -16.23 7.22 11.96
CA ASP A 47 -17.45 6.43 11.81
C ASP A 47 -17.20 5.26 10.83
N LEU A 48 -16.95 4.08 11.38
CA LEU A 48 -16.67 2.86 10.60
C LEU A 48 -17.88 2.41 9.75
N GLU A 49 -19.10 2.73 10.13
CA GLU A 49 -20.28 2.45 9.30
C GLU A 49 -20.36 3.40 8.09
N ASN A 50 -19.84 4.63 8.25
CA ASN A 50 -19.70 5.51 7.11
C ASN A 50 -18.61 5.02 6.16
N VAL A 51 -17.47 4.54 6.67
CA VAL A 51 -16.44 3.87 5.85
C VAL A 51 -17.04 2.69 5.09
N GLU A 52 -17.82 1.85 5.77
CA GLU A 52 -18.49 0.71 5.15
C GLU A 52 -19.43 1.14 4.01
N ARG A 53 -20.27 2.17 4.22
CA ARG A 53 -21.16 2.70 3.17
C ARG A 53 -20.39 3.19 1.95
N GLU A 54 -19.26 3.87 2.15
CA GLU A 54 -18.45 4.35 1.04
C GLU A 54 -17.73 3.20 0.32
N CYS A 55 -17.25 2.18 1.03
CA CYS A 55 -16.71 0.96 0.41
C CYS A 55 -17.76 0.26 -0.48
N VAL A 56 -18.98 0.13 0.02
CA VAL A 56 -20.10 -0.43 -0.77
C VAL A 56 -20.38 0.42 -2.00
N ARG A 57 -20.43 1.75 -1.84
CA ARG A 57 -20.71 2.70 -2.94
C ARG A 57 -19.64 2.63 -4.04
N GLU A 58 -18.38 2.47 -3.66
CA GLU A 58 -17.26 2.37 -4.60
C GLU A 58 -17.03 0.93 -5.12
N GLY A 59 -17.69 -0.06 -4.52
CA GLY A 59 -17.52 -1.46 -4.88
C GLY A 59 -16.18 -2.06 -4.49
N VAL A 60 -15.54 -1.56 -3.43
CA VAL A 60 -14.21 -1.96 -2.97
C VAL A 60 -14.24 -2.56 -1.57
N LEU A 61 -13.22 -3.35 -1.23
CA LEU A 61 -12.80 -3.59 0.14
C LEU A 61 -11.77 -2.54 0.54
N SER A 62 -11.62 -2.24 1.83
CA SER A 62 -10.65 -1.23 2.28
C SER A 62 -9.84 -1.70 3.49
N ILE A 63 -8.57 -1.29 3.50
CA ILE A 63 -7.67 -1.31 4.65
C ILE A 63 -7.32 0.17 4.94
N PRO A 64 -8.16 0.90 5.73
CA PRO A 64 -7.88 2.27 6.12
C PRO A 64 -6.50 2.43 6.74
N THR A 65 -5.71 3.39 6.23
CA THR A 65 -4.37 3.70 6.73
C THR A 65 -4.43 4.93 7.63
N LEU A 66 -3.98 4.76 8.86
CA LEU A 66 -4.08 5.76 9.92
C LEU A 66 -2.71 6.34 10.22
N TYR A 67 -2.69 7.55 10.77
CA TYR A 67 -1.53 8.15 11.41
C TYR A 67 -1.65 8.08 12.92
N LEU A 68 -0.53 7.87 13.63
CA LEU A 68 -0.52 7.71 15.08
C LEU A 68 0.40 8.72 15.75
N HIS A 69 -0.17 9.69 16.46
CA HIS A 69 0.56 10.50 17.44
C HIS A 69 0.95 9.66 18.66
N ARG A 70 2.14 9.87 19.21
CA ARG A 70 2.66 9.06 20.34
C ARG A 70 1.74 9.02 21.55
N ASP A 71 1.14 10.15 21.90
CA ASP A 71 0.22 10.30 23.04
C ASP A 71 -1.16 9.65 22.79
N ARG A 72 -1.46 9.23 21.56
CA ARG A 72 -2.75 8.66 21.15
C ARG A 72 -2.77 7.13 21.06
N LEU A 73 -1.72 6.43 21.49
CA LEU A 73 -1.64 4.95 21.41
C LEU A 73 -2.80 4.27 22.19
N THR A 74 -3.19 4.79 23.35
CA THR A 74 -4.34 4.25 24.11
C THR A 74 -5.68 4.48 23.38
N ASP A 75 -5.80 5.57 22.63
CA ASP A 75 -6.99 5.82 21.80
C ASP A 75 -7.03 4.86 20.61
N LEU A 76 -5.88 4.57 20.00
CA LEU A 76 -5.77 3.57 18.94
C LEU A 76 -6.20 2.18 19.45
N GLU A 77 -5.74 1.73 20.61
CA GLU A 77 -6.18 0.46 21.21
C GLU A 77 -7.71 0.43 21.42
N ARG A 78 -8.30 1.52 21.84
CA ARG A 78 -9.75 1.63 22.02
C ARG A 78 -10.49 1.59 20.69
N PHE A 79 -9.95 2.27 19.67
CA PHE A 79 -10.46 2.22 18.31
C PHE A 79 -10.40 0.80 17.74
N MET A 80 -9.27 0.10 17.87
CA MET A 80 -9.08 -1.25 17.35
C MET A 80 -10.03 -2.28 18.01
N ARG A 81 -10.29 -2.15 19.32
CA ARG A 81 -11.32 -2.99 19.99
C ARG A 81 -12.71 -2.73 19.43
N ARG A 82 -13.06 -1.47 19.15
CA ARG A 82 -14.34 -1.11 18.50
C ARG A 82 -14.43 -1.69 17.08
N TYR A 83 -13.36 -1.53 16.29
CA TYR A 83 -13.26 -2.10 14.95
C TYR A 83 -13.47 -3.63 14.98
N ASP A 84 -12.72 -4.35 15.80
CA ASP A 84 -12.83 -5.81 15.91
C ASP A 84 -14.25 -6.25 16.34
N GLY A 85 -14.86 -5.56 17.28
CA GLY A 85 -16.23 -5.82 17.70
C GLY A 85 -17.24 -5.66 16.55
N MET A 86 -17.13 -4.60 15.76
CA MET A 86 -18.00 -4.36 14.60
C MET A 86 -17.75 -5.38 13.48
N ARG A 87 -16.48 -5.69 13.21
CA ARG A 87 -16.07 -6.69 12.22
C ARG A 87 -16.62 -8.08 12.56
N ARG A 88 -16.45 -8.53 13.81
CA ARG A 88 -17.00 -9.82 14.28
C ARG A 88 -18.51 -9.89 14.27
N ALA A 89 -19.17 -8.76 14.45
CA ALA A 89 -20.60 -8.63 14.35
C ALA A 89 -21.13 -8.56 12.90
N GLY A 90 -20.24 -8.59 11.89
CA GLY A 90 -20.59 -8.49 10.47
C GLY A 90 -21.16 -7.13 10.05
N ARG A 91 -20.92 -6.06 10.83
CA ARG A 91 -21.45 -4.72 10.55
C ARG A 91 -20.65 -3.95 9.52
N ILE A 92 -19.39 -4.33 9.30
CA ILE A 92 -18.44 -3.65 8.40
C ILE A 92 -17.65 -4.68 7.57
N PRO A 93 -18.32 -5.52 6.77
CA PRO A 93 -17.67 -6.61 6.03
C PRO A 93 -16.70 -6.11 4.94
N HIS A 94 -16.83 -4.87 4.46
CA HIS A 94 -15.93 -4.30 3.45
C HIS A 94 -14.68 -3.63 4.06
N VAL A 95 -14.63 -3.40 5.39
CA VAL A 95 -13.44 -2.92 6.09
C VAL A 95 -12.65 -4.13 6.58
N VAL A 96 -11.69 -4.60 5.78
CA VAL A 96 -11.04 -5.91 5.96
C VAL A 96 -9.77 -5.87 6.80
N GLY A 97 -9.37 -4.71 7.26
CA GLY A 97 -8.20 -4.48 8.11
C GLY A 97 -8.04 -3.01 8.44
N ILE A 98 -7.04 -2.73 9.26
CA ILE A 98 -6.55 -1.38 9.55
C ILE A 98 -5.04 -1.39 9.35
N ALA A 99 -4.46 -0.28 8.93
CA ALA A 99 -3.02 -0.10 8.76
C ALA A 99 -2.53 1.18 9.44
N LEU A 100 -1.23 1.24 9.70
CA LEU A 100 -0.56 2.45 10.18
C LEU A 100 0.53 2.86 9.22
N GLU A 101 0.58 4.14 8.85
CA GLU A 101 1.74 4.73 8.22
C GLU A 101 2.60 5.39 9.30
N GLY A 102 3.78 4.82 9.48
CA GLY A 102 4.63 5.10 10.64
C GLY A 102 4.26 4.26 11.86
N PRO A 103 4.81 4.59 13.04
CA PRO A 103 5.54 5.83 13.34
C PRO A 103 7.05 5.83 13.05
N LEU A 104 7.70 4.68 12.81
CA LEU A 104 9.15 4.57 12.65
C LEU A 104 9.58 4.90 11.20
N LEU A 105 9.50 6.17 10.81
CA LEU A 105 9.86 6.64 9.48
C LEU A 105 11.18 7.41 9.49
N ALA A 106 12.10 7.07 8.60
CA ALA A 106 13.39 7.75 8.45
C ALA A 106 13.26 9.11 7.76
N SER A 107 12.28 9.24 6.87
CA SER A 107 11.80 10.48 6.29
C SER A 107 10.30 10.58 6.54
N HIS A 108 9.81 11.71 7.03
CA HIS A 108 8.38 11.87 7.20
C HIS A 108 7.65 11.96 5.84
N GLY A 109 8.32 12.46 4.79
CA GLY A 109 7.70 12.59 3.46
C GLY A 109 6.39 13.34 3.50
N GLY A 110 5.31 12.70 2.99
CA GLY A 110 3.94 13.21 3.05
C GLY A 110 3.25 13.02 4.40
N THR A 111 3.78 12.16 5.26
CA THR A 111 3.23 11.86 6.60
C THR A 111 3.34 13.07 7.52
N PRO A 112 2.32 13.38 8.33
CA PRO A 112 2.40 14.45 9.32
C PRO A 112 3.59 14.26 10.29
N ALA A 113 4.52 15.20 10.35
CA ALA A 113 5.76 15.06 11.12
C ALA A 113 5.53 14.73 12.62
N ALA A 114 4.42 15.17 13.20
CA ALA A 114 4.06 14.86 14.60
C ALA A 114 3.66 13.39 14.82
N THR A 115 3.46 12.61 13.76
CA THR A 115 3.16 11.18 13.83
C THR A 115 4.39 10.31 13.56
N VAL A 116 5.56 10.93 13.35
CA VAL A 116 6.85 10.26 13.15
C VAL A 116 7.64 10.28 14.47
N TRP A 117 7.83 9.12 15.07
CA TRP A 117 8.50 8.96 16.36
C TRP A 117 9.06 7.55 16.51
N ALA A 118 10.05 7.39 17.38
CA ALA A 118 10.66 6.10 17.66
C ALA A 118 9.93 5.39 18.81
N PRO A 119 9.22 4.27 18.56
CA PRO A 119 8.59 3.51 19.63
C PRO A 119 9.60 2.76 20.48
N THR A 120 9.41 2.81 21.80
CA THR A 120 10.10 1.93 22.75
C THR A 120 9.64 0.49 22.59
N ARG A 121 10.37 -0.45 23.22
CA ARG A 121 10.01 -1.88 23.22
C ARG A 121 8.57 -2.11 23.69
N THR A 122 8.16 -1.47 24.77
CA THR A 122 6.80 -1.58 25.31
C THR A 122 5.74 -1.01 24.35
N GLU A 123 6.02 0.09 23.66
CA GLU A 123 5.11 0.67 22.67
C GLU A 123 4.98 -0.25 21.46
N TRP A 124 6.07 -0.87 20.99
CA TRP A 124 6.03 -1.88 19.92
C TRP A 124 5.21 -3.12 20.31
N GLU A 125 5.35 -3.64 21.53
CA GLU A 125 4.52 -4.76 22.04
C GLU A 125 3.04 -4.41 22.01
N ARG A 126 2.68 -3.17 22.36
CA ARG A 126 1.29 -2.69 22.30
C ARG A 126 0.79 -2.62 20.87
N LEU A 127 1.60 -2.08 19.94
CA LEU A 127 1.27 -2.02 18.51
C LEU A 127 1.12 -3.42 17.91
N ALA A 128 2.05 -4.32 18.15
CA ALA A 128 2.00 -5.68 17.65
C ALA A 128 0.72 -6.42 18.07
N LYS A 129 0.31 -6.32 19.34
CA LYS A 129 -0.93 -6.92 19.86
C LYS A 129 -2.20 -6.44 19.15
N LEU A 130 -2.17 -5.31 18.45
CA LEU A 130 -3.30 -4.86 17.63
C LEU A 130 -3.52 -5.74 16.40
N GLY A 131 -2.54 -6.57 16.01
CA GLY A 131 -2.72 -7.60 14.99
C GLY A 131 -3.82 -8.58 15.33
N ASP A 132 -3.95 -8.96 16.61
CA ASP A 132 -5.03 -9.82 17.12
C ASP A 132 -6.43 -9.19 16.93
N LEU A 133 -6.48 -7.87 16.75
CA LEU A 133 -7.69 -7.08 16.52
C LEU A 133 -7.86 -6.64 15.06
N GLY A 134 -6.93 -7.03 14.16
CA GLY A 134 -7.03 -6.78 12.72
C GLY A 134 -6.15 -5.66 12.18
N LEU A 135 -5.10 -5.22 12.91
CA LEU A 135 -4.03 -4.42 12.31
C LEU A 135 -3.27 -5.29 11.31
N GLN A 136 -3.23 -4.87 10.05
CA GLN A 136 -2.68 -5.66 8.95
C GLN A 136 -1.19 -5.40 8.74
N TYR A 137 -0.78 -4.13 8.77
CA TYR A 137 0.60 -3.74 8.60
C TYR A 137 0.92 -2.41 9.28
N VAL A 138 2.22 -2.20 9.49
CA VAL A 138 2.79 -0.93 9.96
C VAL A 138 3.88 -0.53 8.98
N VAL A 139 3.78 0.67 8.40
CA VAL A 139 4.85 1.23 7.56
C VAL A 139 6.03 1.59 8.45
N LEU A 140 7.20 1.17 8.05
CA LEU A 140 8.47 1.47 8.69
C LEU A 140 9.59 1.65 7.66
N SER A 141 10.57 2.45 8.01
CA SER A 141 11.71 2.72 7.14
C SER A 141 12.88 1.80 7.49
N PRO A 142 13.40 1.04 6.52
CA PRO A 142 14.56 0.18 6.75
C PRO A 142 15.78 0.93 7.28
N ASP A 143 15.94 2.19 6.92
CA ASP A 143 17.05 3.06 7.30
C ASP A 143 16.74 4.03 8.47
N ALA A 144 15.67 3.75 9.24
CA ALA A 144 15.26 4.56 10.39
C ALA A 144 16.38 4.75 11.45
N PHE A 145 17.27 3.78 11.59
CA PHE A 145 18.37 3.81 12.58
C PHE A 145 19.66 4.43 12.04
N THR A 146 19.61 5.13 10.91
CA THR A 146 20.79 5.80 10.33
C THR A 146 20.93 7.24 10.83
N PRO A 147 22.14 7.84 10.75
CA PRO A 147 22.33 9.24 11.12
C PRO A 147 21.52 10.24 10.27
N ALA A 148 21.14 9.86 9.06
CA ALA A 148 20.34 10.70 8.16
C ALA A 148 18.82 10.66 8.44
N SER A 149 18.37 9.77 9.33
CA SER A 149 16.98 9.65 9.71
C SER A 149 16.51 10.85 10.53
N ASP A 150 15.27 11.31 10.27
CA ASP A 150 14.58 12.31 11.08
C ASP A 150 14.45 11.88 12.56
N LEU A 151 14.56 10.57 12.82
CA LEU A 151 14.49 9.97 14.16
C LEU A 151 15.83 9.88 14.89
N HIS A 152 16.97 10.19 14.22
CA HIS A 152 18.28 9.95 14.80
C HIS A 152 18.46 10.54 16.21
N GLY A 153 17.96 11.75 16.44
CA GLY A 153 18.02 12.42 17.74
C GLY A 153 17.07 11.85 18.80
N GLN A 154 16.15 10.96 18.44
CA GLN A 154 15.18 10.33 19.35
C GLN A 154 15.62 8.92 19.76
N LEU A 155 16.58 8.32 19.06
CA LEU A 155 16.97 6.93 19.25
C LEU A 155 17.94 6.79 20.43
N HIS A 156 17.59 5.92 21.37
CA HIS A 156 18.35 5.60 22.59
C HIS A 156 18.42 4.07 22.77
N SER A 157 19.14 3.61 23.80
CA SER A 157 19.35 2.17 24.08
C SER A 157 18.06 1.37 24.38
N GLU A 158 16.96 2.03 24.72
CA GLU A 158 15.65 1.42 24.96
C GLU A 158 14.86 1.12 23.69
N HIS A 159 15.28 1.67 22.54
CA HIS A 159 14.63 1.43 21.26
C HIS A 159 15.18 0.13 20.65
N PRO A 160 14.32 -0.84 20.30
CA PRO A 160 14.77 -2.11 19.74
C PRO A 160 15.18 -1.96 18.27
N GLY A 161 16.08 -2.81 17.79
CA GLY A 161 16.42 -2.97 16.38
C GLY A 161 15.43 -3.85 15.63
N PHE A 162 15.59 -3.96 14.31
CA PHE A 162 14.69 -4.74 13.45
C PHE A 162 14.69 -6.23 13.77
N GLU A 163 15.78 -6.78 14.29
CA GLU A 163 15.90 -8.17 14.74
C GLU A 163 14.92 -8.52 15.86
N TRP A 164 14.40 -7.50 16.55
CA TRP A 164 13.37 -7.65 17.56
C TRP A 164 12.00 -7.13 17.09
N ILE A 165 11.94 -6.01 16.36
CA ILE A 165 10.68 -5.38 15.91
C ILE A 165 9.95 -6.31 14.94
N VAL A 166 10.65 -6.80 13.90
CA VAL A 166 10.04 -7.58 12.82
C VAL A 166 9.45 -8.89 13.33
N PRO A 167 10.16 -9.74 14.09
CA PRO A 167 9.57 -10.95 14.67
C PRO A 167 8.42 -10.66 15.62
N THR A 168 8.50 -9.56 16.39
CA THR A 168 7.42 -9.16 17.31
C THR A 168 6.14 -8.81 16.55
N LEU A 169 6.22 -8.06 15.48
CA LEU A 169 5.08 -7.74 14.62
C LEU A 169 4.50 -9.01 13.98
N LEU A 170 5.35 -9.82 13.34
CA LEU A 170 4.95 -11.05 12.66
C LEU A 170 4.31 -12.07 13.61
N GLY A 171 4.79 -12.16 14.85
CA GLY A 171 4.23 -13.02 15.90
C GLY A 171 2.76 -12.69 16.24
N HIS A 172 2.30 -11.49 15.95
CA HIS A 172 0.91 -11.06 16.08
C HIS A 172 0.18 -10.88 14.73
N GLY A 173 0.77 -11.37 13.63
CA GLY A 173 0.17 -11.28 12.30
C GLY A 173 0.20 -9.89 11.67
N VAL A 174 1.02 -8.97 12.18
CA VAL A 174 1.25 -7.63 11.61
C VAL A 174 2.46 -7.67 10.68
N ARG A 175 2.33 -7.11 9.49
CA ARG A 175 3.41 -7.05 8.49
C ARG A 175 4.22 -5.78 8.64
N PRO A 176 5.56 -5.81 8.52
CA PRO A 176 6.31 -4.63 8.14
C PRO A 176 5.94 -4.22 6.71
N ALA A 177 5.62 -2.94 6.50
CA ALA A 177 5.49 -2.32 5.19
C ALA A 177 6.67 -1.37 4.98
N LEU A 178 7.44 -1.56 3.90
CA LEU A 178 8.73 -0.87 3.72
C LEU A 178 8.55 0.41 2.90
N GLY A 179 8.91 1.56 3.47
CA GLY A 179 8.76 2.88 2.82
C GLY A 179 9.50 4.00 3.54
N HIS A 180 9.35 5.23 3.05
CA HIS A 180 9.85 6.46 3.67
C HIS A 180 11.36 6.48 3.95
N PHE A 181 12.14 6.24 2.91
CA PHE A 181 13.59 6.14 2.99
C PHE A 181 14.27 7.50 3.06
N THR A 182 15.42 7.57 3.74
CA THR A 182 16.35 8.68 3.58
C THR A 182 16.94 8.69 2.16
N ARG A 183 17.56 9.82 1.76
CA ARG A 183 18.20 9.95 0.45
C ARG A 183 19.74 10.01 0.54
N ASP A 184 20.29 9.80 1.72
CA ASP A 184 21.70 10.03 2.00
C ASP A 184 22.60 8.87 1.54
N ASP A 185 22.25 7.63 1.91
CA ASP A 185 23.02 6.43 1.55
C ASP A 185 22.12 5.34 0.96
N PRO A 186 21.78 5.42 -0.35
CA PRO A 186 20.90 4.46 -1.01
C PRO A 186 21.39 3.01 -0.98
N LEU A 187 22.70 2.78 -0.98
CA LEU A 187 23.28 1.43 -0.89
C LEU A 187 23.05 0.82 0.49
N ARG A 188 23.17 1.63 1.53
CA ARG A 188 22.89 1.19 2.89
C ARG A 188 21.41 0.90 3.07
N SER A 189 20.54 1.80 2.62
CA SER A 189 19.07 1.61 2.68
C SER A 189 18.65 0.35 1.93
N ALA A 190 19.24 0.06 0.77
CA ALA A 190 18.98 -1.17 0.02
C ALA A 190 19.40 -2.43 0.78
N ARG A 191 20.60 -2.44 1.41
CA ARG A 191 21.03 -3.57 2.24
C ARG A 191 20.09 -3.78 3.43
N GLN A 192 19.73 -2.73 4.16
CA GLN A 192 18.81 -2.82 5.29
C GLN A 192 17.42 -3.29 4.87
N THR A 193 16.98 -2.95 3.65
CA THR A 193 15.75 -3.49 3.07
C THR A 193 15.84 -5.01 2.91
N ALA A 194 16.92 -5.53 2.33
CA ALA A 194 17.15 -6.97 2.20
C ALA A 194 17.25 -7.66 3.57
N ASP A 195 17.98 -7.05 4.52
CA ASP A 195 18.13 -7.59 5.88
C ASP A 195 16.76 -7.74 6.57
N ILE A 196 15.86 -6.76 6.45
CA ILE A 196 14.50 -6.85 7.02
C ILE A 196 13.70 -7.98 6.36
N VAL A 197 13.81 -8.12 5.05
CA VAL A 197 13.14 -9.22 4.33
C VAL A 197 13.68 -10.56 4.81
N ASP A 198 14.99 -10.73 4.97
CA ASP A 198 15.59 -11.94 5.49
C ASP A 198 15.12 -12.23 6.91
N ILE A 199 15.16 -11.25 7.82
CA ILE A 199 14.62 -11.38 9.19
C ILE A 199 13.16 -11.84 9.16
N ALA A 200 12.34 -11.25 8.29
CA ALA A 200 10.92 -11.60 8.20
C ALA A 200 10.69 -13.03 7.71
N TRP A 201 11.54 -13.53 6.80
CA TRP A 201 11.43 -14.88 6.26
C TRP A 201 11.98 -15.93 7.22
N ASP A 202 12.94 -15.58 8.05
CA ASP A 202 13.50 -16.44 9.11
C ASP A 202 12.64 -16.44 10.39
N SER A 203 11.68 -15.53 10.50
CA SER A 203 10.81 -15.40 11.68
C SER A 203 9.59 -16.31 11.62
N GLU A 204 9.00 -16.63 12.78
CA GLU A 204 7.67 -17.22 12.84
C GLU A 204 6.62 -16.27 12.29
N TRP A 205 5.66 -16.80 11.56
CA TRP A 205 4.58 -16.02 10.95
C TRP A 205 3.20 -16.54 11.41
N ASN A 206 2.50 -15.76 12.21
CA ASN A 206 1.16 -16.08 12.71
C ASN A 206 0.03 -15.49 11.86
N GLY A 207 0.37 -14.79 10.77
CA GLY A 207 -0.59 -14.27 9.82
C GLY A 207 -0.86 -15.21 8.64
N ARG A 208 -1.51 -14.66 7.62
CA ARG A 208 -1.77 -15.35 6.34
C ARG A 208 -1.22 -14.51 5.20
N GLY A 209 -0.78 -15.15 4.12
CA GLY A 209 -0.29 -14.47 2.93
C GLY A 209 1.12 -13.91 3.07
N ALA A 210 1.35 -12.71 2.54
CA ALA A 210 2.67 -12.08 2.54
C ALA A 210 3.17 -11.76 3.95
N ARG A 211 4.48 -11.93 4.17
CA ARG A 211 5.15 -11.55 5.42
C ARG A 211 5.60 -10.09 5.41
N VAL A 212 5.94 -9.59 4.23
CA VAL A 212 6.40 -8.22 4.01
C VAL A 212 5.57 -7.62 2.87
N VAL A 213 5.17 -6.38 3.04
CA VAL A 213 4.59 -5.56 1.97
C VAL A 213 5.43 -4.29 1.80
N THR A 214 5.17 -3.51 0.78
CA THR A 214 5.74 -2.17 0.72
C THR A 214 4.66 -1.12 0.96
N ASP A 215 5.12 0.08 1.27
CA ASP A 215 4.42 1.31 0.97
C ASP A 215 4.55 1.64 -0.53
N HIS A 216 4.33 2.87 -0.94
CA HIS A 216 4.31 3.38 -2.33
C HIS A 216 5.68 3.25 -3.04
N LEU A 217 5.85 2.21 -3.86
CA LEU A 217 7.05 2.06 -4.70
C LEU A 217 7.27 3.29 -5.59
N PHE A 218 8.51 3.78 -5.66
CA PHE A 218 9.00 5.01 -6.29
C PHE A 218 8.64 6.33 -5.58
N ASN A 219 7.84 6.32 -4.53
CA ASN A 219 7.61 7.52 -3.73
C ASN A 219 8.47 7.49 -2.47
N ASP A 220 8.86 8.65 -1.99
CA ASP A 220 9.68 8.89 -0.81
C ASP A 220 10.84 7.89 -0.61
N MET A 221 11.62 7.72 -1.67
CA MET A 221 12.83 6.88 -1.69
C MET A 221 13.90 7.49 -2.59
N PRO A 222 15.19 7.11 -2.42
CA PRO A 222 16.26 7.57 -3.27
C PRO A 222 16.14 6.98 -4.68
N LEU A 223 16.05 7.85 -5.69
CA LEU A 223 15.90 7.48 -7.10
C LEU A 223 16.94 8.17 -7.96
N THR A 224 17.41 7.48 -8.99
CA THR A 224 18.28 8.02 -10.04
C THR A 224 17.50 8.54 -11.24
N ILE A 225 16.20 8.23 -11.32
CA ILE A 225 15.28 8.66 -12.38
C ILE A 225 14.29 9.70 -11.89
N ARG A 226 13.74 10.49 -12.83
CA ARG A 226 12.53 11.26 -12.61
C ARG A 226 11.32 10.35 -12.78
N HIS A 227 10.67 10.00 -11.71
CA HIS A 227 9.54 9.08 -11.71
C HIS A 227 8.18 9.73 -11.92
N ALA A 228 8.06 11.08 -11.81
CA ALA A 228 6.81 11.80 -11.94
C ALA A 228 6.95 13.16 -12.68
N PHE A 229 5.91 13.56 -13.41
CA PHE A 229 5.87 14.78 -14.23
C PHE A 229 4.66 15.64 -13.83
N ARG A 230 4.72 16.26 -12.64
CA ARG A 230 3.59 16.91 -11.95
C ARG A 230 3.26 18.32 -12.42
N THR A 231 4.12 18.97 -13.22
CA THR A 231 3.91 20.33 -13.75
C THR A 231 3.84 20.34 -15.26
N SER A 232 3.21 21.34 -15.87
CA SER A 232 3.15 21.51 -17.34
C SER A 232 4.55 21.47 -17.96
N ARG A 233 5.51 22.22 -17.38
CA ARG A 233 6.91 22.19 -17.82
C ARG A 233 7.57 20.81 -17.70
N ALA A 234 7.21 20.02 -16.68
CA ALA A 234 7.73 18.65 -16.57
C ALA A 234 7.09 17.74 -17.62
N ARG A 235 5.77 17.89 -17.88
CA ARG A 235 5.05 17.12 -18.90
C ARG A 235 5.55 17.38 -20.31
N GLU A 236 5.93 18.62 -20.65
CA GLU A 236 6.56 18.94 -21.94
C GLU A 236 7.83 18.11 -22.20
N LYS A 237 8.59 17.80 -21.14
CA LYS A 237 9.83 17.00 -21.23
C LYS A 237 9.62 15.51 -21.08
N ARG A 238 8.41 15.08 -20.72
CA ARG A 238 8.12 13.68 -20.34
C ARG A 238 8.53 12.70 -21.44
N GLN A 239 8.10 12.93 -22.68
CA GLN A 239 8.38 12.01 -23.80
C GLN A 239 9.89 11.84 -24.03
N ALA A 240 10.64 12.94 -24.09
CA ALA A 240 12.09 12.88 -24.26
C ALA A 240 12.79 12.20 -23.08
N THR A 241 12.33 12.44 -21.85
CA THR A 241 12.89 11.81 -20.65
C THR A 241 12.64 10.30 -20.65
N LEU A 242 11.41 9.88 -20.93
CA LEU A 242 11.08 8.43 -20.98
C LEU A 242 11.78 7.71 -22.12
N ALA A 243 11.96 8.36 -23.29
CA ALA A 243 12.73 7.80 -24.39
C ALA A 243 14.21 7.58 -24.00
N ALA A 244 14.78 8.49 -23.20
CA ALA A 244 16.16 8.34 -22.71
C ALA A 244 16.31 7.21 -21.66
N TYR A 245 15.21 6.80 -21.00
CA TYR A 245 15.24 5.71 -20.02
C TYR A 245 15.22 4.32 -20.64
N ASP A 246 14.87 4.19 -21.94
CA ASP A 246 14.72 2.89 -22.60
C ASP A 246 13.89 1.89 -21.76
N LEU A 247 12.67 2.28 -21.39
CA LEU A 247 11.79 1.44 -20.55
C LEU A 247 11.69 -0.03 -21.03
N PRO A 248 11.60 -0.34 -22.34
CA PRO A 248 11.59 -1.72 -22.82
C PRO A 248 12.87 -2.51 -22.46
N GLY A 249 14.02 -1.83 -22.40
CA GLY A 249 15.30 -2.42 -22.04
C GLY A 249 15.52 -2.61 -20.53
N TRP A 250 14.60 -2.14 -19.68
CA TRP A 250 14.70 -2.36 -18.24
C TRP A 250 14.65 -3.84 -17.87
N GLY A 251 15.53 -4.26 -16.96
CA GLY A 251 15.57 -5.60 -16.39
C GLY A 251 15.90 -5.54 -14.90
N LEU A 252 15.51 -6.56 -14.16
CA LEU A 252 15.78 -6.61 -12.70
C LEU A 252 17.28 -6.57 -12.39
N ASP A 253 18.11 -7.17 -13.24
CA ASP A 253 19.58 -7.22 -13.07
C ASP A 253 20.24 -5.85 -13.26
N THR A 254 19.64 -4.95 -14.03
CA THR A 254 20.19 -3.62 -14.34
C THR A 254 19.51 -2.51 -13.54
N MET A 255 18.50 -2.82 -12.74
CA MET A 255 17.64 -1.84 -12.07
C MET A 255 18.41 -0.94 -11.10
N ASP A 256 19.47 -1.42 -10.45
CA ASP A 256 20.32 -0.59 -9.56
C ASP A 256 20.93 0.60 -10.31
N GLN A 257 21.33 0.38 -11.57
CA GLN A 257 21.93 1.42 -12.41
C GLN A 257 20.87 2.36 -13.01
N ILE A 258 19.65 1.85 -13.21
CA ILE A 258 18.55 2.55 -13.85
C ILE A 258 17.79 3.42 -12.84
N ALA A 259 17.21 2.81 -11.82
CA ALA A 259 16.31 3.49 -10.87
C ALA A 259 16.94 3.72 -9.49
N GLY A 260 18.05 3.07 -9.21
CA GLY A 260 18.76 3.12 -7.93
C GLY A 260 18.62 1.84 -7.11
N PRO A 261 19.48 1.67 -6.09
CA PRO A 261 19.60 0.40 -5.37
C PRO A 261 18.37 0.06 -4.53
N VAL A 262 17.67 1.04 -3.95
CA VAL A 262 16.48 0.78 -3.11
C VAL A 262 15.32 0.22 -3.95
N PRO A 263 14.82 0.90 -5.00
CA PRO A 263 13.75 0.34 -5.82
C PRO A 263 14.17 -0.98 -6.50
N ALA A 264 15.44 -1.13 -6.88
CA ALA A 264 15.96 -2.38 -7.46
C ALA A 264 15.85 -3.56 -6.48
N THR A 265 16.22 -3.36 -5.21
CA THR A 265 16.11 -4.38 -4.17
C THR A 265 14.64 -4.75 -3.93
N ILE A 266 13.77 -3.77 -3.76
CA ILE A 266 12.32 -4.00 -3.58
C ILE A 266 11.75 -4.79 -4.77
N MET A 267 12.07 -4.40 -6.00
CA MET A 267 11.55 -5.07 -7.20
C MET A 267 12.06 -6.51 -7.35
N ARG A 268 13.32 -6.80 -7.01
CA ARG A 268 13.86 -8.17 -6.99
C ARG A 268 13.21 -9.04 -5.92
N GLU A 269 13.05 -8.51 -4.72
CA GLU A 269 12.39 -9.21 -3.63
C GLU A 269 10.90 -9.46 -3.93
N ALA A 270 10.23 -8.52 -4.59
CA ALA A 270 8.85 -8.69 -5.03
C ALA A 270 8.75 -9.75 -6.14
N ALA A 271 9.59 -9.67 -7.18
CA ALA A 271 9.61 -10.66 -8.28
C ALA A 271 9.95 -12.09 -7.80
N SER A 272 10.68 -12.22 -6.68
CA SER A 272 10.94 -13.51 -6.03
C SER A 272 9.77 -14.00 -5.15
N GLY A 273 8.71 -13.20 -4.98
CA GLY A 273 7.55 -13.51 -4.13
C GLY A 273 7.78 -13.26 -2.65
N ARG A 274 8.88 -12.62 -2.25
CA ARG A 274 9.18 -12.35 -0.82
C ARG A 274 8.51 -11.07 -0.30
N ILE A 275 8.17 -10.14 -1.19
CA ILE A 275 7.42 -8.91 -0.90
C ILE A 275 6.18 -8.84 -1.79
N ALA A 276 5.06 -8.35 -1.28
CA ALA A 276 3.97 -7.85 -2.10
C ALA A 276 4.09 -6.32 -2.21
N ALA A 277 4.40 -5.82 -3.42
CA ALA A 277 4.73 -4.42 -3.63
C ALA A 277 3.50 -3.57 -3.96
N CYS A 278 3.35 -2.42 -3.31
CA CYS A 278 2.31 -1.42 -3.61
C CYS A 278 2.82 -0.37 -4.60
N ILE A 279 1.98 0.02 -5.55
CA ILE A 279 2.32 1.02 -6.57
C ILE A 279 1.11 1.85 -6.96
N ASN A 280 1.31 3.16 -7.16
CA ASN A 280 0.27 4.08 -7.63
C ASN A 280 0.11 4.02 -9.16
N PHE A 281 -1.14 4.03 -9.63
CA PHE A 281 -1.50 4.15 -11.05
C PHE A 281 -2.29 5.44 -11.35
N ASP A 282 -2.05 6.51 -10.59
CA ASP A 282 -2.67 7.81 -10.84
C ASP A 282 -1.95 8.65 -11.91
N GLY A 283 -0.71 8.29 -12.27
CA GLY A 283 0.12 9.03 -13.21
C GLY A 283 0.73 10.32 -12.65
N GLU A 284 0.52 10.58 -11.36
CA GLU A 284 0.95 11.79 -10.67
C GLU A 284 1.93 11.50 -9.53
N HIS A 285 1.71 10.45 -8.74
CA HIS A 285 2.74 9.90 -7.85
C HIS A 285 3.85 9.27 -8.65
N VAL A 286 3.49 8.40 -9.58
CA VAL A 286 4.42 7.73 -10.50
C VAL A 286 3.89 7.86 -11.92
N ASP A 287 4.78 8.06 -12.89
CA ASP A 287 4.43 8.05 -14.31
C ASP A 287 3.90 6.66 -14.71
N LEU A 288 2.79 6.65 -15.45
CA LEU A 288 2.09 5.39 -15.80
C LEU A 288 2.95 4.43 -16.63
N ALA A 289 3.84 4.93 -17.48
CA ALA A 289 4.75 4.07 -18.25
C ALA A 289 5.79 3.41 -17.32
N ILE A 290 6.30 4.16 -16.33
CA ILE A 290 7.23 3.62 -15.31
C ILE A 290 6.51 2.61 -14.43
N ALA A 291 5.32 2.93 -13.91
CA ALA A 291 4.52 2.03 -13.10
C ALA A 291 4.19 0.73 -13.85
N THR A 292 3.76 0.84 -15.11
CA THR A 292 3.47 -0.32 -15.97
C THR A 292 4.70 -1.19 -16.17
N ARG A 293 5.87 -0.58 -16.46
CA ARG A 293 7.10 -1.35 -16.65
C ARG A 293 7.55 -2.04 -15.38
N ALA A 294 7.44 -1.38 -14.23
CA ALA A 294 7.75 -1.99 -12.95
C ALA A 294 6.87 -3.22 -12.67
N VAL A 295 5.56 -3.10 -12.86
CA VAL A 295 4.61 -4.22 -12.70
C VAL A 295 4.91 -5.37 -13.67
N GLN A 296 5.30 -5.09 -14.91
CA GLN A 296 5.71 -6.13 -15.86
C GLN A 296 6.96 -6.90 -15.41
N LEU A 297 7.88 -6.24 -14.70
CA LEU A 297 9.10 -6.87 -14.17
C LEU A 297 8.85 -7.64 -12.87
N ILE A 298 7.99 -7.12 -12.02
CA ILE A 298 7.63 -7.75 -10.73
C ILE A 298 6.67 -8.93 -10.94
N GLY A 299 5.70 -8.79 -11.85
CA GLY A 299 4.54 -9.66 -11.99
C GLY A 299 3.31 -9.08 -11.28
N THR A 300 2.14 -9.21 -11.90
CA THR A 300 0.88 -8.71 -11.32
C THR A 300 0.42 -9.50 -10.10
N ASP A 301 0.92 -10.70 -9.92
CA ASP A 301 0.69 -11.58 -8.77
C ASP A 301 1.53 -11.22 -7.52
N HIS A 302 2.46 -10.28 -7.66
CA HIS A 302 3.31 -9.74 -6.60
C HIS A 302 3.21 -8.23 -6.43
N ALA A 303 2.44 -7.55 -7.28
CA ALA A 303 2.18 -6.11 -7.22
C ALA A 303 0.72 -5.82 -6.88
N MET A 304 0.47 -4.72 -6.16
CA MET A 304 -0.88 -4.26 -5.78
C MET A 304 -1.00 -2.78 -6.10
N VAL A 305 -2.15 -2.37 -6.67
CA VAL A 305 -2.47 -0.93 -6.78
C VAL A 305 -2.85 -0.40 -5.42
N MET A 306 -2.33 0.78 -5.10
CA MET A 306 -2.75 1.60 -3.98
C MET A 306 -3.09 3.01 -4.45
N THR A 307 -3.96 3.72 -3.77
CA THR A 307 -4.30 5.08 -4.18
C THR A 307 -3.53 6.15 -3.46
N ASP A 308 -3.14 5.90 -2.22
CA ASP A 308 -2.54 6.90 -1.34
C ASP A 308 -3.38 8.19 -1.32
N ARG A 309 -4.72 8.04 -1.38
CA ARG A 309 -5.62 9.18 -1.48
C ARG A 309 -6.11 9.66 -0.13
N CYS A 310 -6.36 10.96 -0.07
CA CYS A 310 -7.27 11.52 0.91
C CYS A 310 -8.32 12.39 0.21
N ASP A 311 -9.48 12.55 0.84
CA ASP A 311 -10.60 13.36 0.31
C ASP A 311 -10.85 14.60 1.16
N SER A 312 -9.84 15.03 1.90
CA SER A 312 -9.91 16.15 2.85
C SER A 312 -8.76 17.12 2.61
N ALA A 313 -9.04 18.42 2.76
CA ALA A 313 -8.01 19.46 2.81
C ALA A 313 -7.23 19.45 4.15
N ARG A 314 -7.46 18.45 5.00
CA ARG A 314 -6.74 18.24 6.25
C ARG A 314 -6.35 16.77 6.37
N LEU A 315 -5.15 16.53 6.90
CA LEU A 315 -4.62 15.19 7.09
C LEU A 315 -3.74 15.16 8.36
N GLY A 316 -4.09 14.33 9.33
CA GLY A 316 -3.36 14.23 10.58
C GLY A 316 -3.20 15.56 11.32
N GLY A 317 -4.21 16.43 11.25
CA GLY A 317 -4.20 17.77 11.86
C GLY A 317 -3.52 18.86 11.02
N GLN A 318 -2.89 18.52 9.89
CA GLN A 318 -2.28 19.48 8.96
C GLN A 318 -3.27 19.94 7.87
N GLU A 319 -3.20 21.21 7.49
CA GLU A 319 -3.93 21.73 6.33
C GLU A 319 -3.15 21.46 5.04
N LEU A 320 -3.84 20.95 4.04
CA LEU A 320 -3.30 20.62 2.73
C LEU A 320 -3.79 21.60 1.66
N ALA A 321 -2.95 21.81 0.63
CA ALA A 321 -3.29 22.54 -0.55
C ALA A 321 -3.41 21.61 -1.76
N ARG A 322 -4.41 21.84 -2.61
CA ARG A 322 -4.50 21.14 -3.91
C ARG A 322 -3.40 21.59 -4.85
N GLY A 323 -2.84 20.67 -5.61
CA GLY A 323 -1.95 20.96 -6.71
C GLY A 323 -2.62 21.86 -7.75
N ARG A 324 -1.90 22.89 -8.22
CA ARG A 324 -2.44 23.81 -9.24
C ARG A 324 -2.52 23.17 -10.62
N GLU A 325 -1.65 22.21 -10.90
CA GLU A 325 -1.48 21.58 -12.21
C GLU A 325 -1.71 20.05 -12.19
N ASN A 326 -2.07 19.50 -11.04
CA ASN A 326 -2.31 18.08 -10.82
C ASN A 326 -3.38 17.89 -9.73
N SER A 327 -3.76 16.65 -9.46
CA SER A 327 -4.83 16.34 -8.50
C SER A 327 -4.31 15.96 -7.11
N LEU A 328 -3.00 16.05 -6.87
CA LEU A 328 -2.37 15.70 -5.59
C LEU A 328 -2.65 16.76 -4.51
N TRP A 329 -2.58 16.31 -3.28
CA TRP A 329 -2.56 17.14 -2.09
C TRP A 329 -1.12 17.41 -1.65
N TYR A 330 -0.85 18.62 -1.19
CA TYR A 330 0.47 19.09 -0.78
C TYR A 330 0.45 19.66 0.61
N GLN A 331 1.49 19.39 1.38
CA GLN A 331 1.80 20.10 2.62
C GLN A 331 2.20 21.55 2.32
N GLN A 332 2.28 22.39 3.35
CA GLN A 332 2.63 23.80 3.20
C GLN A 332 4.06 24.03 2.66
N ASP A 333 4.97 23.10 2.90
CA ASP A 333 6.35 23.09 2.39
C ASP A 333 6.46 22.61 0.93
N GLY A 334 5.35 22.18 0.32
CA GLY A 334 5.29 21.71 -1.07
C GLY A 334 5.58 20.22 -1.24
N ILE A 335 5.68 19.44 -0.16
CA ILE A 335 5.79 17.97 -0.22
C ILE A 335 4.41 17.39 -0.56
N VAL A 336 4.37 16.38 -1.41
CA VAL A 336 3.12 15.62 -1.71
C VAL A 336 2.71 14.86 -0.46
N ALA A 337 1.48 15.06 -0.04
CA ALA A 337 0.92 14.43 1.16
C ALA A 337 -0.01 13.26 0.83
N ALA A 338 -0.72 13.31 -0.30
CA ALA A 338 -1.64 12.26 -0.71
C ALA A 338 -2.10 12.45 -2.16
N GLY A 339 -2.64 11.41 -2.74
CA GLY A 339 -3.41 11.44 -3.98
C GLY A 339 -4.86 11.88 -3.77
N SER A 340 -5.63 11.83 -4.87
CA SER A 340 -7.06 12.09 -4.82
C SER A 340 -7.86 11.24 -5.81
N GLN A 341 -7.17 10.46 -6.64
CA GLN A 341 -7.85 9.63 -7.63
C GLN A 341 -8.35 8.34 -6.96
N PRO A 342 -9.64 7.99 -7.15
CA PRO A 342 -10.19 6.74 -6.63
C PRO A 342 -9.59 5.53 -7.36
N LEU A 343 -9.64 4.36 -6.72
CA LEU A 343 -9.12 3.10 -7.28
C LEU A 343 -9.70 2.82 -8.68
N ALA A 344 -10.98 3.08 -8.91
CA ALA A 344 -11.62 2.91 -10.22
C ALA A 344 -10.96 3.76 -11.33
N GLN A 345 -10.42 4.94 -11.02
CA GLN A 345 -9.69 5.75 -12.00
C GLN A 345 -8.30 5.15 -12.24
N GLN A 346 -7.62 4.70 -11.20
CA GLN A 346 -6.31 4.04 -11.35
C GLN A 346 -6.42 2.73 -12.15
N MET A 347 -7.50 1.97 -11.98
CA MET A 347 -7.81 0.81 -12.83
C MET A 347 -7.93 1.20 -14.31
N LYS A 348 -8.68 2.27 -14.62
CA LYS A 348 -8.78 2.78 -16.01
C LYS A 348 -7.41 3.19 -16.58
N ASN A 349 -6.58 3.81 -15.76
CA ASN A 349 -5.22 4.19 -16.15
C ASN A 349 -4.36 2.96 -16.47
N ALA A 350 -4.44 1.90 -15.65
CA ALA A 350 -3.75 0.63 -15.90
C ALA A 350 -4.21 -0.02 -17.21
N VAL A 351 -5.54 -0.05 -17.48
CA VAL A 351 -6.09 -0.54 -18.75
C VAL A 351 -5.59 0.28 -19.93
N GLY A 352 -5.57 1.61 -19.82
CA GLY A 352 -5.03 2.51 -20.85
C GLY A 352 -3.54 2.29 -21.16
N HIS A 353 -2.82 1.60 -20.27
CA HIS A 353 -1.40 1.24 -20.41
C HIS A 353 -1.20 -0.28 -20.66
N GLY A 354 -2.23 -0.99 -21.08
CA GLY A 354 -2.16 -2.37 -21.56
C GLY A 354 -2.26 -3.44 -20.45
N ILE A 355 -2.56 -3.07 -19.20
CA ILE A 355 -2.84 -4.03 -18.13
C ILE A 355 -4.35 -4.27 -18.06
N ALA A 356 -4.83 -5.41 -18.58
CA ALA A 356 -6.26 -5.72 -18.69
C ALA A 356 -6.53 -7.20 -18.35
N GLY A 357 -7.79 -7.58 -18.21
CA GLY A 357 -8.19 -8.97 -17.96
C GLY A 357 -7.65 -9.54 -16.64
N ALA A 358 -7.13 -10.76 -16.66
CA ALA A 358 -6.58 -11.43 -15.47
C ALA A 358 -5.44 -10.64 -14.80
N PRO A 359 -4.44 -10.09 -15.53
CA PRO A 359 -3.41 -9.24 -14.93
C PRO A 359 -3.96 -8.03 -14.17
N LEU A 360 -5.00 -7.37 -14.68
CA LEU A 360 -5.65 -6.26 -13.95
C LEU A 360 -6.33 -6.76 -12.68
N ARG A 361 -7.06 -7.88 -12.76
CA ARG A 361 -7.72 -8.47 -11.58
C ARG A 361 -6.71 -8.84 -10.50
N ASP A 362 -5.58 -9.47 -10.86
CA ASP A 362 -4.51 -9.74 -9.92
C ASP A 362 -3.98 -8.47 -9.27
N LEU A 363 -3.67 -7.46 -10.07
CA LEU A 363 -3.07 -6.21 -9.62
C LEU A 363 -3.98 -5.42 -8.65
N VAL A 364 -5.30 -5.41 -8.85
CA VAL A 364 -6.23 -4.58 -8.05
C VAL A 364 -6.98 -5.37 -6.97
N ALA A 365 -6.96 -6.70 -7.03
CA ALA A 365 -7.71 -7.55 -6.12
C ALA A 365 -6.93 -8.81 -5.71
N GLY A 366 -6.61 -9.69 -6.64
CA GLY A 366 -6.08 -11.03 -6.36
C GLY A 366 -4.84 -11.02 -5.48
N THR A 367 -3.88 -10.16 -5.78
CA THR A 367 -2.64 -10.05 -4.99
C THR A 367 -2.91 -9.51 -3.59
N ALA A 368 -3.77 -8.51 -3.43
CA ALA A 368 -4.15 -8.01 -2.11
C ALA A 368 -4.91 -9.07 -1.30
N HIS A 369 -5.83 -9.82 -1.92
CA HIS A 369 -6.50 -10.93 -1.24
C HIS A 369 -5.51 -11.99 -0.73
N ARG A 370 -4.55 -12.38 -1.57
CA ARG A 370 -3.50 -13.34 -1.18
C ARG A 370 -2.59 -12.74 -0.10
N ALA A 371 -2.11 -11.51 -0.30
CA ALA A 371 -1.16 -10.86 0.62
C ALA A 371 -1.73 -10.65 2.02
N PHE A 372 -3.00 -10.28 2.12
CA PHE A 372 -3.65 -10.00 3.41
C PHE A 372 -4.52 -11.15 3.93
N GLY A 373 -4.59 -12.28 3.23
CA GLY A 373 -5.40 -13.43 3.63
C GLY A 373 -6.89 -13.15 3.67
N ILE A 374 -7.37 -12.27 2.78
CA ILE A 374 -8.79 -11.90 2.66
C ILE A 374 -9.52 -13.07 1.97
N ALA A 375 -10.52 -13.62 2.63
CA ALA A 375 -11.29 -14.72 2.07
C ALA A 375 -12.15 -14.25 0.88
N PRO A 376 -12.23 -15.02 -0.22
CA PRO A 376 -13.20 -14.78 -1.28
C PRO A 376 -14.64 -14.85 -0.73
N GLY A 377 -15.56 -14.06 -1.26
CA GLY A 377 -16.99 -14.16 -0.96
C GLY A 377 -17.48 -13.38 0.27
N LEU A 378 -16.79 -12.30 0.69
CA LEU A 378 -17.29 -11.40 1.75
C LEU A 378 -18.42 -10.46 1.27
N ASP A 379 -19.18 -10.84 0.28
CA ASP A 379 -20.26 -10.07 -0.35
C ASP A 379 -21.61 -10.13 0.40
N GLY A 380 -21.59 -10.35 1.71
CA GLY A 380 -22.79 -10.21 2.56
C GLY A 380 -23.93 -11.23 2.31
N SER A 381 -23.78 -12.15 1.35
CA SER A 381 -24.82 -13.15 1.04
C SER A 381 -24.82 -14.35 2.00
N ALA A 382 -23.77 -14.51 2.83
CA ALA A 382 -23.65 -15.63 3.77
C ALA A 382 -24.31 -15.42 5.15
N ALA A 383 -24.87 -14.24 5.43
CA ALA A 383 -25.52 -13.97 6.72
C ALA A 383 -26.91 -14.63 6.90
N GLY A 384 -27.41 -15.32 5.85
CA GLY A 384 -28.75 -15.93 5.85
C GLY A 384 -28.82 -17.45 6.12
N ALA A 385 -27.68 -18.16 6.15
CA ALA A 385 -27.71 -19.64 6.14
C ALA A 385 -27.26 -20.35 7.44
N ALA A 386 -26.95 -19.62 8.53
CA ALA A 386 -26.51 -20.25 9.80
C ALA A 386 -27.59 -20.27 10.89
N GLY A 387 -28.86 -20.34 10.52
CA GLY A 387 -29.99 -20.34 11.45
C GLY A 387 -30.98 -21.49 11.24
N SER A 388 -30.50 -22.76 11.29
CA SER A 388 -31.42 -23.88 11.65
C SER A 388 -30.68 -25.22 11.55
N ALA A 389 -30.16 -25.75 12.66
CA ALA A 389 -30.04 -27.17 12.98
C ALA A 389 -29.38 -27.39 14.35
N HIS A 390 -30.06 -27.00 15.43
CA HIS A 390 -29.83 -27.64 16.72
C HIS A 390 -31.15 -28.31 17.10
N GLN A 391 -31.40 -29.50 16.56
CA GLN A 391 -32.37 -30.45 17.15
C GLN A 391 -31.68 -31.10 18.35
N VAL A 392 -32.13 -30.66 19.50
CA VAL A 392 -31.91 -31.36 20.77
C VAL A 392 -32.52 -32.74 20.70
N ARG A 393 -31.75 -33.82 20.70
CA ARG A 393 -32.23 -35.15 21.03
C ARG A 393 -32.20 -35.32 22.55
N THR A 394 -33.36 -35.36 23.15
CA THR A 394 -33.57 -35.85 24.50
C THR A 394 -33.37 -37.37 24.54
N PRO A 395 -32.69 -37.94 25.53
CA PRO A 395 -32.72 -39.37 25.78
C PRO A 395 -33.97 -39.70 26.62
N GLY A 396 -34.79 -40.56 26.13
CA GLY A 396 -35.90 -41.12 26.83
C GLY A 396 -35.92 -42.63 26.69
N GLU A 397 -35.92 -43.31 27.87
CA GLU A 397 -36.20 -44.70 28.16
C GLU A 397 -35.32 -45.79 27.57
#